data_722ffc2df9eb92a20c1d19acb23086f6
#
_entry.id   722ffc2df9eb92a20c1d19acb23086f6
#
_cell.length_a   1.000
_cell.length_b   1.000
_cell.length_c   1.000
_cell.angle_alpha   90.00
_cell.angle_beta   90.00
_cell.angle_gamma   90.00
#
_symmetry.space_group_name_H-M   'P 1'
#
loop_
_entity.id
_entity.type
_entity.pdbx_description
1 polymer ?
#
loop_
_entity_poly.entity_id
_entity_poly.type
_entity_poly.pdbx_seq_one_letter_code
_entity_poly.pdbx_strand_id
1 'polypeptide(L)'
;FQVAIAARTVPDLPFGRLRANRQLLEIGRDQLAFDADETRTLAARTGYRLNREQAEALAERTEGWAAAIYLAALARERHAASVTEAGDVSGREGYIAEYLRSELRPILEDDITFLTRTSILDVVEPKLAEAVSGLPDAQERLVRLARANLLIGEVAGPETTWRYHHLLRDHLLWELA
;
A
#
# COMPACT_ATOMS: atom_id res chain seq x y z
N PHE A 1 15.25 -23.76 18.85
CA PHE A 1 14.44 -22.53 19.07
C PHE A 1 13.89 -22.02 17.76
N GLN A 2 12.83 -21.23 17.82
CA GLN A 2 12.22 -20.57 16.68
C GLN A 2 12.43 -19.05 16.80
N VAL A 3 12.66 -18.40 15.68
CA VAL A 3 12.82 -16.94 15.59
C VAL A 3 11.81 -16.40 14.59
N ALA A 4 11.07 -15.37 14.96
CA ALA A 4 10.21 -14.62 14.07
C ALA A 4 10.82 -13.23 13.84
N ILE A 5 10.91 -12.81 12.58
CA ILE A 5 11.47 -11.51 12.19
C ILE A 5 10.40 -10.79 11.39
N ALA A 6 9.98 -9.61 11.84
CA ALA A 6 9.18 -8.69 11.06
C ALA A 6 10.07 -7.55 10.55
N ALA A 7 10.09 -7.34 9.25
CA ALA A 7 10.93 -6.34 8.63
C ALA A 7 10.18 -5.65 7.47
N ARG A 8 10.44 -4.37 7.25
CA ARG A 8 9.92 -3.62 6.10
C ARG A 8 10.68 -3.93 4.81
N THR A 9 11.94 -4.27 4.94
CA THR A 9 12.83 -4.65 3.82
C THR A 9 13.34 -6.05 4.05
N VAL A 10 13.67 -6.75 2.97
CA VAL A 10 14.26 -8.09 3.08
C VAL A 10 15.59 -7.98 3.82
N PRO A 11 15.73 -8.60 5.00
CA PRO A 11 16.98 -8.56 5.75
C PRO A 11 18.08 -9.33 5.01
N ASP A 12 19.34 -8.93 5.25
CA ASP A 12 20.51 -9.61 4.68
C ASP A 12 20.77 -10.91 5.46
N LEU A 13 20.06 -11.96 5.10
CA LEU A 13 20.15 -13.29 5.69
C LEU A 13 20.32 -14.34 4.58
N PRO A 14 20.93 -15.49 4.88
CA PRO A 14 21.16 -16.56 3.92
C PRO A 14 19.86 -17.33 3.57
N PHE A 15 18.83 -16.62 3.06
CA PHE A 15 17.52 -17.19 2.77
C PHE A 15 17.57 -18.39 1.84
N GLY A 16 18.44 -18.39 0.83
CA GLY A 16 18.57 -19.54 -0.08
C GLY A 16 18.88 -20.84 0.65
N ARG A 17 19.79 -20.80 1.62
CA ARG A 17 20.14 -21.97 2.46
C ARG A 17 18.98 -22.37 3.38
N LEU A 18 18.32 -21.40 3.98
CA LEU A 18 17.17 -21.66 4.88
C LEU A 18 16.00 -22.26 4.11
N ARG A 19 15.70 -21.76 2.89
CA ARG A 19 14.70 -22.35 1.99
C ARG A 19 15.03 -23.78 1.61
N ALA A 20 16.28 -24.03 1.18
CA ALA A 20 16.73 -25.37 0.78
C ALA A 20 16.58 -26.39 1.92
N ASN A 21 16.79 -25.98 3.15
CA ASN A 21 16.66 -26.81 4.35
C ASN A 21 15.23 -26.83 4.95
N ARG A 22 14.24 -26.19 4.32
CA ARG A 22 12.88 -26.05 4.85
C ARG A 22 12.82 -25.45 6.26
N GLN A 23 13.72 -24.53 6.56
CA GLN A 23 13.86 -23.84 7.85
C GLN A 23 13.31 -22.41 7.82
N LEU A 24 12.67 -22.02 6.74
CA LEU A 24 12.12 -20.68 6.53
C LEU A 24 10.64 -20.78 6.19
N LEU A 25 9.82 -20.05 6.93
CA LEU A 25 8.47 -19.67 6.56
C LEU A 25 8.48 -18.19 6.24
N GLU A 26 8.12 -17.84 5.03
CA GLU A 26 7.96 -16.47 4.59
C GLU A 26 6.48 -16.13 4.56
N ILE A 27 6.10 -15.04 5.22
CA ILE A 27 4.75 -14.52 5.21
C ILE A 27 4.81 -13.15 4.53
N GLY A 28 4.27 -13.08 3.33
CA GLY A 28 4.27 -11.87 2.51
C GLY A 28 2.97 -11.07 2.65
N ARG A 29 2.86 -10.05 1.82
CA ARG A 29 1.72 -9.12 1.80
C ARG A 29 0.39 -9.83 1.65
N ASP A 30 0.28 -10.77 0.71
CA ASP A 30 -0.99 -11.45 0.41
C ASP A 30 -1.50 -12.31 1.57
N GLN A 31 -0.58 -12.89 2.37
CA GLN A 31 -0.94 -13.65 3.56
C GLN A 31 -1.25 -12.76 4.77
N LEU A 32 -0.83 -11.49 4.73
CA LEU A 32 -1.08 -10.51 5.79
C LEU A 32 -2.25 -9.59 5.47
N ALA A 33 -2.76 -9.62 4.24
CA ALA A 33 -3.91 -8.85 3.83
C ALA A 33 -5.16 -9.33 4.57
N PHE A 34 -5.88 -8.41 5.19
CA PHE A 34 -7.11 -8.70 5.92
C PHE A 34 -8.26 -8.98 4.94
N ASP A 35 -8.99 -10.05 5.19
CA ASP A 35 -10.25 -10.32 4.54
C ASP A 35 -11.41 -9.47 5.13
N ALA A 36 -12.62 -9.67 4.64
CA ALA A 36 -13.80 -8.93 5.10
C ALA A 36 -14.15 -9.20 6.58
N ASP A 37 -13.96 -10.43 7.06
CA ASP A 37 -14.26 -10.80 8.44
C ASP A 37 -13.23 -10.22 9.41
N GLU A 38 -11.96 -10.26 9.04
CA GLU A 38 -10.87 -9.63 9.78
C GLU A 38 -11.00 -8.10 9.79
N THR A 39 -11.37 -7.51 8.63
CA THR A 39 -11.66 -6.07 8.49
C THR A 39 -12.79 -5.64 9.42
N ARG A 40 -13.88 -6.42 9.46
CA ARG A 40 -15.01 -6.17 10.36
C ARG A 40 -14.60 -6.25 11.83
N THR A 41 -13.79 -7.23 12.16
CA THR A 41 -13.28 -7.44 13.53
C THR A 41 -12.38 -6.29 13.95
N LEU A 42 -11.49 -5.83 13.08
CA LEU A 42 -10.60 -4.71 13.36
C LEU A 42 -11.38 -3.40 13.52
N ALA A 43 -12.33 -3.11 12.62
CA ALA A 43 -13.17 -1.92 12.70
C ALA A 43 -14.00 -1.90 13.99
N ALA A 44 -14.55 -3.05 14.41
CA ALA A 44 -15.31 -3.14 15.65
C ALA A 44 -14.50 -2.80 16.91
N ARG A 45 -13.18 -3.02 16.89
CA ARG A 45 -12.28 -2.64 18.00
C ARG A 45 -12.10 -1.13 18.16
N THR A 46 -12.36 -0.35 17.11
CA THR A 46 -12.39 1.13 17.18
C THR A 46 -13.78 1.68 17.50
N GLY A 47 -14.77 0.83 17.79
CA GLY A 47 -16.17 1.25 18.00
C GLY A 47 -16.99 1.32 16.70
N TYR A 48 -16.36 1.16 15.53
CA TYR A 48 -17.05 1.27 14.25
C TYR A 48 -17.56 -0.11 13.77
N ARG A 49 -18.89 -0.27 13.73
CA ARG A 49 -19.54 -1.52 13.30
C ARG A 49 -19.84 -1.49 11.82
N LEU A 50 -19.29 -2.44 11.08
CA LEU A 50 -19.54 -2.66 9.66
C LEU A 50 -20.52 -3.82 9.46
N ASN A 51 -21.44 -3.69 8.51
CA ASN A 51 -22.12 -4.84 7.93
C ASN A 51 -21.14 -5.59 6.96
N ARG A 52 -21.59 -6.70 6.41
CA ARG A 52 -20.73 -7.54 5.55
C ARG A 52 -20.30 -6.81 4.28
N GLU A 53 -21.25 -6.19 3.59
CA GLU A 53 -21.01 -5.46 2.34
C GLU A 53 -20.01 -4.29 2.56
N GLN A 54 -20.18 -3.56 3.64
CA GLN A 54 -19.26 -2.47 4.02
C GLN A 54 -17.86 -2.98 4.36
N ALA A 55 -17.75 -4.14 4.98
CA ALA A 55 -16.46 -4.74 5.29
C ALA A 55 -15.75 -5.25 4.04
N GLU A 56 -16.49 -5.87 3.10
CA GLU A 56 -15.99 -6.28 1.79
C GLU A 56 -15.47 -5.07 1.00
N ALA A 57 -16.27 -4.01 0.89
CA ALA A 57 -15.87 -2.77 0.20
C ALA A 57 -14.64 -2.09 0.83
N LEU A 58 -14.56 -2.08 2.17
CA LEU A 58 -13.40 -1.51 2.86
C LEU A 58 -12.15 -2.37 2.67
N ALA A 59 -12.26 -3.70 2.75
CA ALA A 59 -11.15 -4.63 2.51
C ALA A 59 -10.63 -4.48 1.08
N GLU A 60 -11.51 -4.44 0.09
CA GLU A 60 -11.15 -4.23 -1.32
C GLU A 60 -10.43 -2.89 -1.51
N ARG A 61 -11.01 -1.80 -1.01
CA ARG A 61 -10.47 -0.45 -1.18
C ARG A 61 -9.11 -0.26 -0.50
N THR A 62 -8.88 -0.94 0.61
CA THR A 62 -7.59 -0.92 1.33
C THR A 62 -6.65 -2.04 0.90
N GLU A 63 -7.04 -2.89 -0.05
CA GLU A 63 -6.30 -4.12 -0.42
C GLU A 63 -5.93 -4.95 0.82
N GLY A 64 -6.80 -4.98 1.84
CA GLY A 64 -6.57 -5.67 3.10
C GLY A 64 -5.49 -5.05 3.99
N TRP A 65 -5.02 -3.84 3.70
CA TRP A 65 -3.98 -3.19 4.50
C TRP A 65 -4.51 -2.75 5.87
N ALA A 66 -4.12 -3.49 6.92
CA ALA A 66 -4.65 -3.32 8.28
C ALA A 66 -4.53 -1.90 8.83
N ALA A 67 -3.43 -1.18 8.55
CA ALA A 67 -3.27 0.20 9.00
C ALA A 67 -4.29 1.14 8.34
N ALA A 68 -4.54 0.98 7.03
CA ALA A 68 -5.54 1.78 6.33
C ALA A 68 -6.96 1.49 6.84
N ILE A 69 -7.28 0.21 7.08
CA ILE A 69 -8.56 -0.20 7.69
C ILE A 69 -8.75 0.48 9.04
N TYR A 70 -7.73 0.43 9.90
CA TYR A 70 -7.76 1.03 11.22
C TYR A 70 -7.94 2.55 11.15
N LEU A 71 -7.17 3.26 10.30
CA LEU A 71 -7.26 4.70 10.13
C LEU A 71 -8.61 5.15 9.56
N ALA A 72 -9.16 4.38 8.61
CA ALA A 72 -10.48 4.62 8.05
C ALA A 72 -11.57 4.46 9.13
N ALA A 73 -11.47 3.43 9.96
CA ALA A 73 -12.42 3.21 11.05
C ALA A 73 -12.37 4.31 12.11
N LEU A 74 -11.16 4.77 12.49
CA LEU A 74 -10.98 5.92 13.40
C LEU A 74 -11.56 7.22 12.84
N ALA A 75 -11.37 7.49 11.55
CA ALA A 75 -11.90 8.68 10.91
C ALA A 75 -13.45 8.71 11.00
N ARG A 76 -14.07 7.56 10.82
CA ARG A 76 -15.53 7.45 10.87
C ARG A 76 -16.11 7.54 12.28
N GLU A 77 -15.43 7.02 13.28
CA GLU A 77 -15.86 7.19 14.67
C GLU A 77 -16.01 8.68 15.04
N ARG A 78 -15.07 9.51 14.58
CA ARG A 78 -15.07 10.96 14.87
C ARG A 78 -16.05 11.76 14.03
N HIS A 79 -16.44 11.27 12.85
CA HIS A 79 -17.30 11.99 11.89
C HIS A 79 -18.68 11.32 11.72
N ALA A 80 -19.18 10.62 12.71
CA ALA A 80 -20.46 9.89 12.68
C ALA A 80 -21.68 10.70 12.22
N ALA A 81 -21.56 12.02 12.11
CA ALA A 81 -22.65 12.92 11.72
C ALA A 81 -22.65 13.32 10.22
N SER A 82 -21.64 13.00 9.43
CA SER A 82 -21.49 13.55 8.05
C SER A 82 -21.07 12.53 6.99
N VAL A 83 -21.40 11.25 7.13
CA VAL A 83 -20.75 10.21 6.33
C VAL A 83 -21.57 9.71 5.16
N THR A 84 -21.00 9.88 3.99
CA THR A 84 -21.13 9.09 2.78
C THR A 84 -20.66 7.63 2.98
N GLU A 85 -21.06 6.73 2.12
CA GLU A 85 -20.97 5.27 2.20
C GLU A 85 -19.63 4.66 2.65
N ALA A 86 -19.65 3.44 3.19
CA ALA A 86 -18.47 2.72 3.74
C ALA A 86 -17.32 2.51 2.73
N GLY A 87 -17.59 2.61 1.43
CA GLY A 87 -16.62 2.49 0.36
C GLY A 87 -15.82 3.77 0.05
N ASP A 88 -16.18 4.91 0.63
CA ASP A 88 -15.53 6.20 0.34
C ASP A 88 -14.27 6.40 1.20
N VAL A 89 -13.32 5.48 1.07
CA VAL A 89 -11.98 5.58 1.66
C VAL A 89 -11.00 5.97 0.56
N SER A 90 -10.39 7.14 0.69
CA SER A 90 -9.42 7.63 -0.26
C SER A 90 -8.10 8.03 0.42
N GLY A 91 -7.01 8.05 -0.35
CA GLY A 91 -5.72 8.56 0.11
C GLY A 91 -5.65 10.08 0.19
N ARG A 92 -6.74 10.81 -0.12
CA ARG A 92 -6.73 12.26 -0.32
C ARG A 92 -6.80 13.07 0.97
N GLU A 93 -7.54 12.59 1.95
CA GLU A 93 -7.86 13.36 3.16
C GLU A 93 -7.78 12.53 4.45
N GLY A 94 -7.73 13.22 5.58
CA GLY A 94 -7.78 12.61 6.91
C GLY A 94 -6.52 11.85 7.31
N TYR A 95 -6.70 10.87 8.17
CA TYR A 95 -5.59 10.11 8.78
C TYR A 95 -4.78 9.28 7.77
N ILE A 96 -5.41 8.80 6.70
CA ILE A 96 -4.71 8.04 5.65
C ILE A 96 -3.76 8.96 4.89
N ALA A 97 -4.22 10.14 4.49
CA ALA A 97 -3.35 11.12 3.83
C ALA A 97 -2.20 11.58 4.71
N GLU A 98 -2.46 11.82 6.01
CA GLU A 98 -1.41 12.15 6.97
C GLU A 98 -0.37 11.03 7.11
N TYR A 99 -0.84 9.79 7.19
CA TYR A 99 0.04 8.62 7.22
C TYR A 99 0.88 8.52 5.93
N LEU A 100 0.26 8.63 4.76
CA LEU A 100 0.97 8.57 3.48
C LEU A 100 2.02 9.67 3.35
N ARG A 101 1.70 10.90 3.75
CA ARG A 101 2.70 12.00 3.79
C ARG A 101 3.87 11.68 4.71
N SER A 102 3.62 11.04 5.85
CA SER A 102 4.70 10.65 6.76
C SER A 102 5.61 9.58 6.18
N GLU A 103 5.06 8.63 5.42
CA GLU A 103 5.82 7.58 4.72
C GLU A 103 6.61 8.13 3.52
N LEU A 104 6.07 9.13 2.83
CA LEU A 104 6.73 9.77 1.68
C LEU A 104 7.81 10.79 2.11
N ARG A 105 7.75 11.33 3.33
CA ARG A 105 8.67 12.36 3.81
C ARG A 105 10.16 12.03 3.69
N PRO A 106 10.64 10.79 3.93
CA PRO A 106 12.06 10.44 3.78
C PRO A 106 12.49 10.20 2.33
N ILE A 107 11.59 10.33 1.35
CA ILE A 107 11.85 10.05 -0.06
C ILE A 107 12.49 11.26 -0.72
N LEU A 108 13.39 11.00 -1.67
CA LEU A 108 14.04 12.06 -2.45
C LEU A 108 13.00 12.85 -3.28
N GLU A 109 13.18 14.14 -3.43
CA GLU A 109 12.27 15.04 -4.16
C GLU A 109 12.04 14.58 -5.60
N ASP A 110 13.09 14.12 -6.29
CA ASP A 110 12.98 13.57 -7.64
C ASP A 110 12.12 12.30 -7.69
N ASP A 111 12.18 11.46 -6.66
CA ASP A 111 11.36 10.26 -6.57
C ASP A 111 9.89 10.59 -6.26
N ILE A 112 9.64 11.61 -5.45
CA ILE A 112 8.27 12.13 -5.24
C ILE A 112 7.72 12.68 -6.55
N THR A 113 8.50 13.48 -7.28
CA THR A 113 8.12 14.01 -8.60
C THR A 113 7.83 12.87 -9.57
N PHE A 114 8.69 11.84 -9.61
CA PHE A 114 8.48 10.65 -10.42
C PHE A 114 7.17 9.94 -10.08
N LEU A 115 6.94 9.64 -8.81
CA LEU A 115 5.72 8.98 -8.33
C LEU A 115 4.46 9.78 -8.68
N THR A 116 4.50 11.08 -8.42
CA THR A 116 3.36 11.99 -8.69
C THR A 116 3.01 12.02 -10.18
N ARG A 117 4.00 12.20 -11.06
CA ARG A 117 3.75 12.25 -12.51
C ARG A 117 3.29 10.92 -13.07
N THR A 118 3.80 9.79 -12.57
CA THR A 118 3.44 8.45 -13.06
C THR A 118 2.18 7.89 -12.41
N SER A 119 1.59 8.56 -11.42
CA SER A 119 0.35 8.14 -10.75
C SER A 119 -0.87 8.05 -11.66
N ILE A 120 -0.84 8.72 -12.83
CA ILE A 120 -1.89 8.62 -13.85
C ILE A 120 -1.95 7.23 -14.52
N LEU A 121 -0.87 6.45 -14.42
CA LEU A 121 -0.78 5.12 -15.02
C LEU A 121 -1.42 4.07 -14.10
N ASP A 122 -2.24 3.19 -14.65
CA ASP A 122 -2.80 2.05 -13.92
C ASP A 122 -1.74 0.97 -13.69
N VAL A 123 -0.92 0.74 -14.72
CA VAL A 123 0.26 -0.14 -14.69
C VAL A 123 1.46 0.68 -15.11
N VAL A 124 2.51 0.63 -14.31
CA VAL A 124 3.71 1.43 -14.50
C VAL A 124 4.76 0.58 -15.22
N GLU A 125 4.88 0.76 -16.51
CA GLU A 125 5.96 0.22 -17.32
C GLU A 125 7.14 1.21 -17.32
N PRO A 126 8.41 0.77 -17.18
CA PRO A 126 9.56 1.68 -17.04
C PRO A 126 9.70 2.69 -18.16
N LYS A 127 9.62 2.25 -19.42
CA LYS A 127 9.76 3.15 -20.58
C LYS A 127 8.64 4.19 -20.65
N LEU A 128 7.40 3.78 -20.34
CA LEU A 128 6.27 4.69 -20.29
C LEU A 128 6.39 5.66 -19.12
N ALA A 129 6.88 5.18 -17.98
CA ALA A 129 7.13 6.00 -16.81
C ALA A 129 8.22 7.07 -17.06
N GLU A 130 9.28 6.75 -17.78
CA GLU A 130 10.29 7.72 -18.22
C GLU A 130 9.68 8.79 -19.13
N ALA A 131 8.87 8.37 -20.10
CA ALA A 131 8.23 9.29 -21.04
C ALA A 131 7.26 10.25 -20.34
N VAL A 132 6.48 9.74 -19.36
CA VAL A 132 5.48 10.51 -18.60
C VAL A 132 6.14 11.41 -17.55
N SER A 133 7.12 10.90 -16.83
CA SER A 133 7.78 11.68 -15.76
C SER A 133 8.82 12.67 -16.29
N GLY A 134 9.42 12.38 -17.45
CA GLY A 134 10.59 13.09 -17.95
C GLY A 134 11.87 12.80 -17.15
N LEU A 135 11.87 11.76 -16.32
CA LEU A 135 13.00 11.38 -15.47
C LEU A 135 13.57 10.03 -15.92
N PRO A 136 14.91 9.89 -16.02
CA PRO A 136 15.56 8.64 -16.44
C PRO A 136 15.50 7.57 -15.32
N ASP A 137 15.96 6.36 -15.67
CA ASP A 137 16.23 5.26 -14.75
C ASP A 137 14.96 4.77 -14.00
N ALA A 138 13.81 4.80 -14.67
CA ALA A 138 12.53 4.44 -14.06
C ALA A 138 12.53 3.03 -13.46
N GLN A 139 13.15 2.06 -14.12
CA GLN A 139 13.23 0.70 -13.60
C GLN A 139 13.98 0.63 -12.27
N GLU A 140 15.14 1.29 -12.18
CA GLU A 140 15.93 1.31 -10.94
C GLU A 140 15.20 2.04 -9.83
N ARG A 141 14.53 3.15 -10.16
CA ARG A 141 13.68 3.90 -9.21
C ARG A 141 12.55 3.02 -8.68
N LEU A 142 11.79 2.36 -9.55
CA LEU A 142 10.68 1.49 -9.17
C LEU A 142 11.14 0.33 -8.30
N VAL A 143 12.23 -0.35 -8.64
CA VAL A 143 12.82 -1.42 -7.81
C VAL A 143 13.24 -0.88 -6.44
N ARG A 144 13.89 0.27 -6.38
CA ARG A 144 14.32 0.89 -5.12
C ARG A 144 13.12 1.27 -4.24
N LEU A 145 12.12 1.91 -4.83
CA LEU A 145 10.91 2.36 -4.13
C LEU A 145 10.04 1.17 -3.66
N ALA A 146 9.92 0.13 -4.47
CA ALA A 146 9.24 -1.11 -4.08
C ALA A 146 9.96 -1.81 -2.92
N ARG A 147 11.30 -1.87 -2.96
CA ARG A 147 12.10 -2.42 -1.84
C ARG A 147 12.00 -1.59 -0.56
N ALA A 148 11.77 -0.29 -0.68
CA ALA A 148 11.48 0.58 0.46
C ALA A 148 10.05 0.40 1.03
N ASN A 149 9.27 -0.53 0.46
CA ASN A 149 7.91 -0.86 0.87
C ASN A 149 6.94 0.33 0.83
N LEU A 150 7.04 1.14 -0.22
CA LEU A 150 6.26 2.35 -0.44
C LEU A 150 4.89 2.10 -1.08
N LEU A 151 4.25 0.98 -0.78
CA LEU A 151 2.96 0.64 -1.37
C LEU A 151 3.01 0.51 -2.91
N ILE A 152 4.15 0.05 -3.42
CA ILE A 152 4.39 -0.25 -4.82
C ILE A 152 4.61 -1.76 -4.93
N GLY A 153 3.82 -2.42 -5.76
CA GLY A 153 3.91 -3.85 -6.00
C GLY A 153 4.36 -4.15 -7.42
N GLU A 154 5.19 -5.18 -7.56
CA GLU A 154 5.51 -5.77 -8.86
C GLU A 154 4.34 -6.60 -9.34
N VAL A 155 3.98 -6.45 -10.61
CA VAL A 155 2.90 -7.21 -11.24
C VAL A 155 3.52 -8.37 -12.00
N ALA A 156 3.04 -9.59 -11.73
CA ALA A 156 3.51 -10.79 -12.43
C ALA A 156 3.11 -10.73 -13.91
N GLY A 157 4.07 -10.89 -14.80
CA GLY A 157 3.86 -10.85 -16.25
C GLY A 157 5.12 -11.17 -17.03
N PRO A 158 5.06 -11.18 -18.37
CA PRO A 158 6.21 -11.42 -19.25
C PRO A 158 7.25 -10.29 -19.16
N GLU A 159 6.82 -9.09 -18.83
CA GLU A 159 7.66 -7.94 -18.57
C GLU A 159 7.45 -7.48 -17.12
N THR A 160 8.53 -6.98 -16.50
CA THR A 160 8.44 -6.45 -15.15
C THR A 160 7.71 -5.11 -15.18
N THR A 161 6.53 -5.09 -14.59
CA THR A 161 5.71 -3.89 -14.43
C THR A 161 5.36 -3.69 -12.97
N TRP A 162 4.93 -2.50 -12.60
CA TRP A 162 4.58 -2.15 -11.22
C TRP A 162 3.18 -1.57 -11.15
N ARG A 163 2.61 -1.62 -9.97
CA ARG A 163 1.34 -0.99 -9.64
C ARG A 163 1.44 -0.28 -8.30
N TYR A 164 0.90 0.90 -8.23
CA TYR A 164 0.72 1.60 -6.97
C TYR A 164 -0.51 1.07 -6.25
N HIS A 165 -0.44 0.94 -4.94
CA HIS A 165 -1.61 0.69 -4.10
C HIS A 165 -2.64 1.81 -4.33
N HIS A 166 -3.93 1.48 -4.36
CA HIS A 166 -4.99 2.44 -4.65
C HIS A 166 -4.91 3.72 -3.82
N LEU A 167 -4.71 3.60 -2.51
CA LEU A 167 -4.65 4.75 -1.61
C LEU A 167 -3.43 5.64 -1.87
N LEU A 168 -2.28 5.05 -2.19
CA LEU A 168 -1.09 5.84 -2.59
C LEU A 168 -1.36 6.57 -3.91
N ARG A 169 -1.89 5.87 -4.90
CA ARG A 169 -2.24 6.46 -6.19
C ARG A 169 -3.21 7.62 -6.06
N ASP A 170 -4.27 7.45 -5.28
CA ASP A 170 -5.26 8.52 -5.02
C ASP A 170 -4.62 9.74 -4.37
N HIS A 171 -3.69 9.53 -3.43
CA HIS A 171 -2.95 10.61 -2.79
C HIS A 171 -2.07 11.36 -3.78
N LEU A 172 -1.29 10.64 -4.60
CA LEU A 172 -0.41 11.23 -5.60
C LEU A 172 -1.17 11.97 -6.71
N LEU A 173 -2.31 11.43 -7.15
CA LEU A 173 -3.19 12.10 -8.11
C LEU A 173 -3.79 13.40 -7.55
N TRP A 174 -4.08 13.42 -6.27
CA TRP A 174 -4.55 14.66 -5.62
C TRP A 174 -3.44 15.71 -5.50
N GLU A 175 -2.20 15.29 -5.23
CA GLU A 175 -1.03 16.20 -5.22
C GLU A 175 -0.67 16.72 -6.62
N LEU A 176 -1.05 15.99 -7.69
CA LEU A 176 -0.81 16.39 -9.08
C LEU A 176 -1.81 17.46 -9.59
N ALA A 177 -3.02 17.52 -9.00
CA ALA A 177 -4.12 18.36 -9.46
C ALA A 177 -4.01 19.81 -8.98
#